data_a8b59c76d34f680e741e341739b03a5f
#
_entry.id   a8b59c76d34f680e741e341739b03a5f
#
_cell.length_a   1.000
_cell.length_b   1.000
_cell.length_c   1.000
_cell.angle_alpha   90.00
_cell.angle_beta   90.00
_cell.angle_gamma   90.00
#
_symmetry.space_group_name_H-M   'P 1'
#
loop_
_entity.id
_entity.type
_entity.pdbx_description
1 polymer ?
#
loop_
_entity_poly.entity_id
_entity_poly.type
_entity_poly.pdbx_seq_one_letter_code
_entity_poly.pdbx_strand_id
1 'polypeptide(L)'
;ARREKAMQVLHVMLSEDAQEQILAEGQDLLSYSQSVSYHLTDTMKDVRPVVNENHMYIRIASNDFFAISQDVVSKMIAGEYDAGQAWRAFNARLLTEEQPDTSDIVLTSETAYSNVFHKNGGNASFSVMANTLRGLYGTDVLVASANSFTGSVLQADYTQTAASAMIMPNGLMSYQRTMTGAELKDTVRVFVEGCEGGFTPFNRGSLPVVSGIAVQVEENDGSYKLTGVTRNGQPLQDDDTVTVTCLATEKQMTPLLQDETRAFERGEDQVKSFWSKALSDGSVVLASPESYITFGGGNALWKKLSVK
;
A
#
# COMPACT_ATOMS: atom_id res chain seq x y z
N ALA A 1 -1.33 -31.85 -11.98
CA ALA A 1 -2.39 -31.04 -12.61
C ALA A 1 -2.28 -29.53 -12.30
N ARG A 2 -2.22 -29.07 -11.01
CA ARG A 2 -2.17 -27.62 -10.70
C ARG A 2 -0.83 -26.96 -11.08
N ARG A 3 0.29 -27.62 -10.75
CA ARG A 3 1.63 -27.15 -11.09
C ARG A 3 1.83 -27.05 -12.61
N GLU A 4 1.33 -28.04 -13.35
CA GLU A 4 1.39 -28.04 -14.82
C GLU A 4 0.59 -26.88 -15.42
N LYS A 5 -0.62 -26.61 -14.92
CA LYS A 5 -1.41 -25.44 -15.36
C LYS A 5 -0.74 -24.11 -15.04
N ALA A 6 -0.13 -23.98 -13.85
CA ALA A 6 0.61 -22.79 -13.49
C ALA A 6 1.84 -22.60 -14.40
N MET A 7 2.56 -23.67 -14.72
CA MET A 7 3.67 -23.62 -15.67
C MET A 7 3.22 -23.27 -17.09
N GLN A 8 2.04 -23.78 -17.54
CA GLN A 8 1.48 -23.40 -18.82
C GLN A 8 1.13 -21.91 -18.88
N VAL A 9 0.53 -21.35 -17.82
CA VAL A 9 0.24 -19.91 -17.73
C VAL A 9 1.53 -19.10 -17.78
N LEU A 10 2.54 -19.48 -17.00
CA LEU A 10 3.85 -18.81 -17.03
C LEU A 10 4.49 -18.89 -18.42
N HIS A 11 4.39 -20.05 -19.09
CA HIS A 11 4.93 -20.22 -20.43
C HIS A 11 4.25 -19.29 -21.44
N VAL A 12 2.93 -19.14 -21.35
CA VAL A 12 2.18 -18.19 -22.19
C VAL A 12 2.59 -16.75 -21.87
N MET A 13 2.66 -16.37 -20.59
CA MET A 13 3.05 -15.00 -20.19
C MET A 13 4.48 -14.62 -20.59
N LEU A 14 5.38 -15.61 -20.67
CA LEU A 14 6.78 -15.41 -21.05
C LEU A 14 7.00 -15.67 -22.55
N SER A 15 5.97 -16.03 -23.34
CA SER A 15 6.07 -16.19 -24.78
C SER A 15 6.35 -14.84 -25.45
N GLU A 16 7.02 -14.88 -26.58
CA GLU A 16 7.32 -13.68 -27.38
C GLU A 16 6.05 -12.92 -27.75
N ASP A 17 5.03 -13.63 -28.24
CA ASP A 17 3.74 -13.03 -28.63
C ASP A 17 3.06 -12.29 -27.47
N ALA A 18 3.02 -12.88 -26.27
CA ALA A 18 2.43 -12.25 -25.10
C ALA A 18 3.27 -11.04 -24.63
N GLN A 19 4.59 -11.15 -24.67
CA GLN A 19 5.49 -10.05 -24.35
C GLN A 19 5.35 -8.89 -25.34
N GLU A 20 5.23 -9.17 -26.63
CA GLU A 20 4.97 -8.15 -27.65
C GLU A 20 3.65 -7.41 -27.41
N GLN A 21 2.57 -8.13 -27.10
CA GLN A 21 1.27 -7.52 -26.78
C GLN A 21 1.32 -6.65 -25.53
N ILE A 22 1.91 -7.16 -24.44
CA ILE A 22 2.04 -6.42 -23.17
C ILE A 22 2.84 -5.12 -23.39
N LEU A 23 3.90 -5.20 -24.21
CA LEU A 23 4.78 -4.07 -24.47
C LEU A 23 4.22 -3.10 -25.49
N ALA A 24 3.37 -3.55 -26.42
CA ALA A 24 2.66 -2.67 -27.33
C ALA A 24 1.64 -1.77 -26.62
N GLU A 25 1.04 -2.26 -25.52
CA GLU A 25 0.07 -1.51 -24.71
C GLU A 25 0.71 -0.73 -23.56
N GLY A 26 1.82 -1.24 -23.03
CA GLY A 26 2.54 -0.64 -21.89
C GLY A 26 3.81 0.06 -22.36
N GLN A 27 3.74 1.36 -22.58
CA GLN A 27 4.93 2.15 -22.86
C GLN A 27 5.90 2.07 -21.67
N ASP A 28 7.21 2.03 -21.96
CA ASP A 28 8.29 2.02 -20.97
C ASP A 28 8.50 0.72 -20.16
N LEU A 29 7.93 -0.41 -20.62
CA LEU A 29 8.26 -1.73 -20.08
C LEU A 29 9.40 -2.38 -20.90
N LEU A 30 10.22 -3.15 -20.21
CA LEU A 30 11.26 -3.97 -20.85
C LEU A 30 10.82 -5.42 -20.91
N SER A 31 11.02 -6.06 -22.07
CA SER A 31 10.76 -7.50 -22.23
C SER A 31 11.75 -8.33 -21.43
N TYR A 32 11.28 -9.45 -20.87
CA TYR A 32 12.13 -10.50 -20.33
C TYR A 32 12.81 -11.32 -21.44
N SER A 33 12.30 -11.29 -22.67
CA SER A 33 12.91 -11.94 -23.81
C SER A 33 13.78 -10.97 -24.60
N GLN A 34 15.01 -11.37 -24.88
CA GLN A 34 15.94 -10.59 -25.71
C GLN A 34 15.56 -10.60 -27.20
N SER A 35 14.75 -11.57 -27.61
CA SER A 35 14.31 -11.72 -29.02
C SER A 35 13.12 -10.83 -29.37
N VAL A 36 12.40 -10.31 -28.37
CA VAL A 36 11.23 -9.47 -28.61
C VAL A 36 11.65 -8.08 -29.08
N SER A 37 11.16 -7.72 -30.27
CA SER A 37 11.36 -6.40 -30.86
C SER A 37 10.13 -5.53 -30.60
N TYR A 38 10.32 -4.38 -30.00
CA TYR A 38 9.27 -3.43 -29.68
C TYR A 38 9.77 -1.98 -29.73
N HIS A 39 8.84 -1.04 -29.86
CA HIS A 39 9.17 0.36 -29.84
C HIS A 39 9.50 0.82 -28.41
N LEU A 40 10.74 1.26 -28.22
CA LEU A 40 11.18 1.88 -26.97
C LEU A 40 11.07 3.39 -27.09
N THR A 41 10.71 4.07 -26.01
CA THR A 41 10.97 5.51 -25.89
C THR A 41 12.46 5.79 -25.99
N ASP A 42 12.84 7.01 -26.33
CA ASP A 42 14.27 7.36 -26.49
C ASP A 42 15.04 7.13 -25.18
N THR A 43 14.42 7.39 -24.04
CA THR A 43 14.99 7.11 -22.73
C THR A 43 15.25 5.62 -22.51
N MET A 44 14.32 4.75 -22.93
CA MET A 44 14.44 3.30 -22.71
C MET A 44 15.40 2.63 -23.70
N LYS A 45 15.67 3.23 -24.85
CA LYS A 45 16.69 2.73 -25.81
C LYS A 45 18.08 2.67 -25.20
N ASP A 46 18.41 3.64 -24.34
CA ASP A 46 19.72 3.70 -23.68
C ASP A 46 19.82 2.71 -22.51
N VAL A 47 18.70 2.38 -21.86
CA VAL A 47 18.66 1.47 -20.73
C VAL A 47 18.69 -0.01 -21.16
N ARG A 48 18.08 -0.34 -22.28
CA ARG A 48 17.96 -1.72 -22.78
C ARG A 48 19.28 -2.50 -22.90
N PRO A 49 20.36 -1.93 -23.48
CA PRO A 49 21.64 -2.64 -23.54
C PRO A 49 22.18 -3.03 -22.16
N VAL A 50 22.05 -2.13 -21.20
CA VAL A 50 22.51 -2.36 -19.81
C VAL A 50 21.74 -3.53 -19.17
N VAL A 51 20.43 -3.59 -19.37
CA VAL A 51 19.60 -4.68 -18.86
C VAL A 51 19.94 -6.02 -19.52
N ASN A 52 20.12 -6.03 -20.86
CA ASN A 52 20.44 -7.24 -21.62
C ASN A 52 21.82 -7.82 -21.29
N GLU A 53 22.81 -6.97 -21.01
CA GLU A 53 24.15 -7.38 -20.67
C GLU A 53 24.28 -7.93 -19.23
N ASN A 54 23.46 -7.45 -18.31
CA ASN A 54 23.63 -7.72 -16.88
C ASN A 54 22.64 -8.74 -16.30
N HIS A 55 21.81 -9.36 -17.09
CA HIS A 55 20.74 -10.28 -16.67
C HIS A 55 19.83 -9.69 -15.57
N MET A 56 18.58 -9.49 -15.89
CA MET A 56 17.62 -9.02 -14.87
C MET A 56 17.39 -10.11 -13.82
N TYR A 57 17.79 -9.84 -12.61
CA TYR A 57 17.44 -10.67 -11.47
C TYR A 57 15.98 -10.45 -11.06
N ILE A 58 15.35 -11.52 -10.57
CA ILE A 58 14.02 -11.46 -9.98
C ILE A 58 14.03 -10.40 -8.89
N ARG A 59 13.13 -9.45 -9.03
CA ARG A 59 12.94 -8.33 -8.13
C ARG A 59 12.67 -8.80 -6.71
N ILE A 60 13.65 -8.74 -5.85
CA ILE A 60 13.43 -8.73 -4.42
C ILE A 60 13.10 -7.28 -4.08
N ALA A 61 11.81 -7.00 -3.96
CA ALA A 61 11.34 -5.66 -3.63
C ALA A 61 11.58 -5.42 -2.14
N SER A 62 12.78 -5.02 -1.77
CA SER A 62 13.00 -4.37 -0.47
C SER A 62 12.58 -2.91 -0.57
N ASN A 63 12.13 -2.33 0.54
CA ASN A 63 11.85 -0.90 0.61
C ASN A 63 13.10 -0.06 0.25
N ASP A 64 14.27 -0.53 0.60
CA ASP A 64 15.55 0.09 0.28
C ASP A 64 15.81 0.12 -1.24
N PHE A 65 15.51 -0.97 -1.94
CA PHE A 65 15.61 -1.01 -3.39
C PHE A 65 14.78 0.11 -4.06
N PHE A 66 13.54 0.32 -3.60
CA PHE A 66 12.69 1.38 -4.15
C PHE A 66 13.21 2.78 -3.81
N ALA A 67 13.64 3.00 -2.57
CA ALA A 67 14.15 4.28 -2.13
C ALA A 67 15.44 4.64 -2.89
N ILE A 68 16.37 3.69 -3.02
CA ILE A 68 17.61 3.86 -3.78
C ILE A 68 17.30 4.09 -5.27
N SER A 69 16.41 3.28 -5.85
CA SER A 69 16.01 3.43 -7.26
C SER A 69 15.41 4.80 -7.52
N GLN A 70 14.49 5.24 -6.67
CA GLN A 70 13.82 6.53 -6.81
C GLN A 70 14.80 7.71 -6.72
N ASP A 71 15.73 7.68 -5.76
CA ASP A 71 16.74 8.73 -5.62
C ASP A 71 17.68 8.78 -6.82
N VAL A 72 18.21 7.61 -7.24
CA VAL A 72 19.13 7.51 -8.37
C VAL A 72 18.47 7.93 -9.69
N VAL A 73 17.25 7.48 -9.94
CA VAL A 73 16.48 7.84 -11.15
C VAL A 73 16.14 9.34 -11.13
N SER A 74 15.76 9.90 -9.99
CA SER A 74 15.49 11.34 -9.86
C SER A 74 16.72 12.19 -10.22
N LYS A 75 17.90 11.78 -9.77
CA LYS A 75 19.18 12.44 -10.09
C LYS A 75 19.56 12.30 -11.56
N MET A 76 19.24 11.14 -12.15
CA MET A 76 19.42 10.93 -13.59
C MET A 76 18.51 11.85 -14.42
N ILE A 77 17.23 11.97 -14.04
CA ILE A 77 16.27 12.87 -14.69
C ILE A 77 16.69 14.34 -14.51
N ALA A 78 17.23 14.70 -13.35
CA ALA A 78 17.76 16.04 -13.09
C ALA A 78 19.07 16.35 -13.85
N GLY A 79 19.65 15.37 -14.52
CA GLY A 79 20.93 15.53 -15.23
C GLY A 79 22.16 15.56 -14.32
N GLU A 80 22.00 15.20 -13.03
CA GLU A 80 23.09 15.09 -12.07
C GLU A 80 23.94 13.83 -12.27
N TYR A 81 23.32 12.75 -12.78
CA TYR A 81 23.95 11.50 -13.10
C TYR A 81 23.75 11.14 -14.58
N ASP A 82 24.82 10.67 -15.24
CA ASP A 82 24.68 9.86 -16.46
C ASP A 82 24.26 8.42 -16.08
N ALA A 83 23.90 7.62 -17.09
CA ALA A 83 23.46 6.23 -16.88
C ALA A 83 24.52 5.37 -16.15
N GLY A 84 25.81 5.57 -16.46
CA GLY A 84 26.91 4.87 -15.82
C GLY A 84 27.11 5.29 -14.35
N GLN A 85 26.96 6.58 -14.07
CA GLN A 85 27.02 7.11 -12.69
C GLN A 85 25.83 6.61 -11.87
N ALA A 86 24.63 6.65 -12.46
CA ALA A 86 23.42 6.14 -11.84
C ALA A 86 23.56 4.64 -11.47
N TRP A 87 24.05 3.84 -12.39
CA TRP A 87 24.29 2.42 -12.16
C TRP A 87 25.32 2.16 -11.06
N ARG A 88 26.44 2.87 -11.07
CA ARG A 88 27.45 2.75 -10.01
C ARG A 88 26.92 3.16 -8.65
N ALA A 89 26.18 4.29 -8.59
CA ALA A 89 25.58 4.78 -7.36
C ALA A 89 24.53 3.80 -6.81
N PHE A 90 23.73 3.21 -7.69
CA PHE A 90 22.75 2.18 -7.34
C PHE A 90 23.42 0.94 -6.77
N ASN A 91 24.40 0.38 -7.48
CA ASN A 91 25.13 -0.80 -7.02
C ASN A 91 25.91 -0.55 -5.74
N ALA A 92 26.58 0.59 -5.61
CA ALA A 92 27.31 0.93 -4.39
C ALA A 92 26.41 0.91 -3.15
N ARG A 93 25.17 1.34 -3.29
CA ARG A 93 24.18 1.35 -2.19
C ARG A 93 23.55 -0.02 -1.94
N LEU A 94 23.38 -0.86 -2.98
CA LEU A 94 22.83 -2.20 -2.83
C LEU A 94 23.87 -3.22 -2.36
N LEU A 95 25.14 -3.03 -2.75
CA LEU A 95 26.23 -4.00 -2.53
C LEU A 95 27.15 -3.59 -1.38
N THR A 96 26.96 -2.44 -0.75
CA THR A 96 27.64 -2.17 0.51
C THR A 96 27.11 -3.17 1.53
N GLU A 97 27.90 -4.19 1.79
CA GLU A 97 27.81 -5.08 2.95
C GLU A 97 28.12 -4.32 4.25
N GLU A 98 28.00 -3.01 4.25
CA GLU A 98 27.97 -2.28 5.50
C GLU A 98 26.72 -2.78 6.21
N GLN A 99 26.95 -3.53 7.26
CA GLN A 99 25.90 -3.77 8.25
C GLN A 99 25.26 -2.40 8.49
N PRO A 100 23.94 -2.26 8.33
CA PRO A 100 23.30 -0.98 8.53
C PRO A 100 23.81 -0.45 9.86
N ASP A 101 24.37 0.75 9.85
CA ASP A 101 24.82 1.38 11.09
C ASP A 101 23.63 1.29 12.03
N THR A 102 23.77 0.52 13.11
CA THR A 102 22.67 0.28 14.05
C THR A 102 22.20 1.58 14.68
N SER A 103 22.96 2.67 14.54
CA SER A 103 22.53 4.02 14.93
C SER A 103 21.40 4.58 14.06
N ASP A 104 21.18 4.05 12.86
CA ASP A 104 20.13 4.47 11.92
C ASP A 104 18.84 3.66 12.04
N ILE A 105 18.81 2.64 12.91
CA ILE A 105 17.61 1.85 13.17
C ILE A 105 16.64 2.68 13.99
N VAL A 106 15.48 2.93 13.42
CA VAL A 106 14.42 3.73 14.03
C VAL A 106 13.18 2.93 14.41
N LEU A 107 13.10 1.68 13.93
CA LEU A 107 11.96 0.80 14.17
C LEU A 107 12.40 -0.65 14.09
N THR A 108 11.97 -1.46 15.03
CA THR A 108 12.15 -2.91 15.01
C THR A 108 10.79 -3.60 15.01
N SER A 109 10.62 -4.61 14.17
CA SER A 109 9.49 -5.51 14.22
C SER A 109 9.93 -6.92 14.56
N GLU A 110 9.48 -7.44 15.70
CA GLU A 110 9.73 -8.79 16.17
C GLU A 110 8.92 -9.85 15.42
N THR A 111 7.94 -9.42 14.62
CA THR A 111 7.00 -10.32 13.94
C THR A 111 6.80 -9.88 12.49
N ALA A 112 6.71 -10.87 11.59
CA ALA A 112 6.33 -10.62 10.20
C ALA A 112 4.80 -10.61 10.04
N TYR A 113 4.28 -9.56 9.40
CA TYR A 113 2.86 -9.45 9.08
C TYR A 113 2.67 -9.41 7.57
N SER A 114 1.82 -10.31 7.07
CA SER A 114 1.53 -10.41 5.63
C SER A 114 0.68 -9.23 5.15
N ASN A 115 0.94 -8.78 3.92
CA ASN A 115 0.10 -7.82 3.21
C ASN A 115 -0.93 -8.49 2.30
N VAL A 116 -1.19 -9.77 2.48
CA VAL A 116 -2.26 -10.48 1.78
C VAL A 116 -3.60 -10.14 2.42
N PHE A 117 -4.58 -9.79 1.59
CA PHE A 117 -5.94 -9.57 2.05
C PHE A 117 -6.68 -10.88 2.24
N HIS A 118 -7.32 -11.01 3.38
CA HIS A 118 -8.22 -12.10 3.72
C HIS A 118 -9.67 -11.62 3.78
N LYS A 119 -10.60 -12.46 3.31
CA LYS A 119 -12.03 -12.17 3.33
C LYS A 119 -12.55 -11.86 4.74
N ASN A 120 -12.02 -12.57 5.71
CA ASN A 120 -12.31 -12.35 7.13
C ASN A 120 -11.01 -11.86 7.80
N GLY A 121 -11.00 -10.65 8.27
CA GLY A 121 -9.89 -10.06 8.99
C GLY A 121 -9.16 -8.92 8.26
N GLY A 122 -9.16 -8.92 6.93
CA GLY A 122 -8.47 -7.88 6.15
C GLY A 122 -6.99 -8.20 5.94
N ASN A 123 -6.13 -7.20 6.08
CA ASN A 123 -4.69 -7.25 5.83
C ASN A 123 -3.94 -6.99 7.14
N ALA A 124 -3.18 -7.96 7.61
CA ALA A 124 -2.49 -7.87 8.90
C ALA A 124 -1.44 -6.74 8.95
N SER A 125 -0.65 -6.59 7.90
CA SER A 125 0.36 -5.52 7.82
C SER A 125 -0.29 -4.13 7.88
N PHE A 126 -1.37 -3.92 7.13
CA PHE A 126 -2.08 -2.64 7.11
C PHE A 126 -2.83 -2.37 8.42
N SER A 127 -3.33 -3.43 9.07
CA SER A 127 -3.91 -3.32 10.41
C SER A 127 -2.88 -2.85 11.44
N VAL A 128 -1.67 -3.43 11.43
CA VAL A 128 -0.56 -2.98 12.29
C VAL A 128 -0.28 -1.50 12.08
N MET A 129 -0.14 -1.05 10.83
CA MET A 129 0.12 0.34 10.49
C MET A 129 -1.01 1.28 10.92
N ALA A 130 -2.26 0.89 10.66
CA ALA A 130 -3.43 1.67 11.04
C ALA A 130 -3.57 1.77 12.57
N ASN A 131 -3.37 0.67 13.30
CA ASN A 131 -3.42 0.67 14.77
C ASN A 131 -2.31 1.52 15.37
N THR A 132 -1.10 1.45 14.81
CA THR A 132 0.04 2.26 15.25
C THR A 132 -0.24 3.75 15.04
N LEU A 133 -0.70 4.13 13.84
CA LEU A 133 -1.03 5.53 13.54
C LEU A 133 -2.22 6.04 14.37
N ARG A 134 -3.25 5.21 14.60
CA ARG A 134 -4.34 5.56 15.51
C ARG A 134 -3.82 5.93 16.90
N GLY A 135 -2.89 5.14 17.43
CA GLY A 135 -2.25 5.42 18.71
C GLY A 135 -1.46 6.74 18.71
N LEU A 136 -0.69 7.00 17.63
CA LEU A 136 0.08 8.24 17.49
C LEU A 136 -0.80 9.48 17.35
N TYR A 137 -1.94 9.37 16.66
CA TYR A 137 -2.93 10.47 16.56
C TYR A 137 -3.78 10.62 17.82
N GLY A 138 -3.76 9.64 18.74
CA GLY A 138 -4.53 9.68 19.99
C GLY A 138 -6.05 9.65 19.78
N THR A 139 -6.54 9.01 18.73
CA THR A 139 -7.97 8.95 18.40
C THR A 139 -8.57 7.57 18.67
N ASP A 140 -9.89 7.52 18.87
CA ASP A 140 -10.63 6.26 19.08
C ASP A 140 -10.64 5.38 17.85
N VAL A 141 -10.74 6.01 16.67
CA VAL A 141 -10.89 5.33 15.39
C VAL A 141 -9.97 5.96 14.35
N LEU A 142 -9.40 5.12 13.50
CA LEU A 142 -8.72 5.56 12.29
C LEU A 142 -9.40 4.92 11.09
N VAL A 143 -9.62 5.71 10.04
CA VAL A 143 -10.14 5.28 8.74
C VAL A 143 -9.15 5.67 7.66
N ALA A 144 -8.73 4.71 6.86
CA ALA A 144 -7.80 4.91 5.75
C ALA A 144 -8.23 4.07 4.55
N SER A 145 -7.57 4.28 3.42
CA SER A 145 -7.64 3.37 2.28
C SER A 145 -6.42 2.44 2.27
N ALA A 146 -6.55 1.25 1.71
CA ALA A 146 -5.44 0.32 1.53
C ALA A 146 -4.26 0.95 0.75
N ASN A 147 -4.54 1.93 -0.11
CA ASN A 147 -3.53 2.68 -0.84
C ASN A 147 -2.70 3.64 0.06
N SER A 148 -3.08 3.82 1.31
CA SER A 148 -2.30 4.61 2.27
C SER A 148 -1.05 3.87 2.77
N PHE A 149 -0.97 2.56 2.54
CA PHE A 149 0.08 1.69 3.08
C PHE A 149 0.77 0.89 1.98
N THR A 150 2.02 0.52 2.21
CA THR A 150 2.78 -0.31 1.27
C THR A 150 3.44 -1.50 1.95
N GLY A 151 3.62 -2.56 1.17
CA GLY A 151 4.44 -3.70 1.56
C GLY A 151 3.89 -4.54 2.70
N SER A 152 4.70 -5.49 3.11
CA SER A 152 4.53 -6.27 4.34
C SER A 152 5.38 -5.65 5.43
N VAL A 153 4.92 -5.72 6.67
CA VAL A 153 5.79 -5.48 7.82
C VAL A 153 6.57 -6.78 8.04
N LEU A 154 7.87 -6.76 7.78
CA LEU A 154 8.75 -7.91 7.95
C LEU A 154 9.26 -7.97 9.39
N GLN A 155 9.66 -9.15 9.84
CA GLN A 155 10.45 -9.30 11.05
C GLN A 155 11.87 -8.78 10.74
N ALA A 156 12.15 -7.53 11.07
CA ALA A 156 13.39 -6.85 10.73
C ALA A 156 13.58 -5.56 11.53
N ASP A 157 14.80 -5.09 11.50
CA ASP A 157 15.18 -3.73 11.86
C ASP A 157 15.03 -2.82 10.64
N TYR A 158 14.47 -1.64 10.86
CA TYR A 158 14.18 -0.68 9.80
C TYR A 158 14.95 0.61 9.99
N THR A 159 15.64 1.02 8.95
CA THR A 159 16.19 2.36 8.84
C THR A 159 15.07 3.40 8.67
N GLN A 160 15.38 4.67 8.91
CA GLN A 160 14.44 5.79 8.70
C GLN A 160 13.81 5.74 7.30
N THR A 161 14.61 5.47 6.28
CA THR A 161 14.13 5.39 4.89
C THR A 161 13.17 4.24 4.68
N ALA A 162 13.53 3.04 5.14
CA ALA A 162 12.71 1.84 4.99
C ALA A 162 11.38 1.95 5.75
N ALA A 163 11.41 2.45 6.99
CA ALA A 163 10.23 2.66 7.79
C ALA A 163 9.31 3.77 7.21
N SER A 164 9.89 4.87 6.70
CA SER A 164 9.12 5.94 6.06
C SER A 164 8.41 5.50 4.79
N ALA A 165 8.97 4.50 4.09
CA ALA A 165 8.36 3.94 2.88
C ALA A 165 7.11 3.10 3.13
N MET A 166 6.78 2.76 4.39
CA MET A 166 5.54 2.05 4.74
C MET A 166 4.29 2.88 4.52
N ILE A 167 4.41 4.21 4.47
CA ILE A 167 3.31 5.14 4.22
C ILE A 167 3.39 5.63 2.78
N MET A 168 2.31 5.52 2.06
CA MET A 168 2.10 6.08 0.71
C MET A 168 0.92 7.07 0.75
N PRO A 169 0.67 7.80 -0.30
CA PRO A 169 1.54 8.49 -1.24
C PRO A 169 1.84 9.93 -0.78
N ASN A 170 2.57 10.70 -1.58
CA ASN A 170 2.65 12.14 -1.39
C ASN A 170 1.24 12.76 -1.49
N GLY A 171 0.91 13.67 -0.55
CA GLY A 171 -0.42 14.31 -0.49
C GLY A 171 -1.46 13.60 0.37
N LEU A 172 -1.09 12.51 1.07
CA LEU A 172 -1.95 11.93 2.08
C LEU A 172 -1.94 12.84 3.33
N MET A 173 -3.13 13.30 3.73
CA MET A 173 -3.33 14.18 4.89
C MET A 173 -4.14 13.46 5.96
N SER A 174 -4.01 13.92 7.20
CA SER A 174 -4.93 13.53 8.27
C SER A 174 -6.06 14.55 8.40
N TYR A 175 -7.25 14.04 8.67
CA TYR A 175 -8.46 14.82 8.92
C TYR A 175 -9.09 14.30 10.21
N GLN A 176 -9.16 15.14 11.23
CA GLN A 176 -9.63 14.75 12.56
C GLN A 176 -10.97 15.39 12.88
N ARG A 177 -11.81 14.65 13.59
CA ARG A 177 -13.07 15.14 14.10
C ARG A 177 -13.60 14.27 15.24
N THR A 178 -14.28 14.89 16.19
CA THR A 178 -15.20 14.19 17.10
C THR A 178 -16.56 14.10 16.45
N MET A 179 -17.14 12.90 16.36
CA MET A 179 -18.41 12.67 15.68
C MET A 179 -19.24 11.62 16.38
N THR A 180 -20.52 11.56 16.00
CA THR A 180 -21.44 10.51 16.47
C THR A 180 -21.19 9.19 15.75
N GLY A 181 -21.69 8.08 16.29
CA GLY A 181 -21.64 6.78 15.64
C GLY A 181 -22.38 6.76 14.31
N ALA A 182 -23.47 7.50 14.18
CA ALA A 182 -24.17 7.67 12.91
C ALA A 182 -23.27 8.35 11.86
N GLU A 183 -22.63 9.45 12.21
CA GLU A 183 -21.69 10.17 11.32
C GLU A 183 -20.46 9.32 10.98
N LEU A 184 -19.96 8.51 11.91
CA LEU A 184 -18.86 7.57 11.63
C LEU A 184 -19.27 6.50 10.62
N LYS A 185 -20.47 5.92 10.77
CA LYS A 185 -21.00 4.96 9.78
C LYS A 185 -21.10 5.58 8.39
N ASP A 186 -21.53 6.83 8.29
CA ASP A 186 -21.59 7.57 7.03
C ASP A 186 -20.19 7.83 6.46
N THR A 187 -19.23 8.21 7.32
CA THR A 187 -17.84 8.42 6.93
C THR A 187 -17.24 7.13 6.38
N VAL A 188 -17.36 6.02 7.11
CA VAL A 188 -16.87 4.70 6.67
C VAL A 188 -17.55 4.25 5.37
N ARG A 189 -18.85 4.55 5.20
CA ARG A 189 -19.58 4.24 3.98
C ARG A 189 -18.96 4.89 2.75
N VAL A 190 -18.52 6.14 2.85
CA VAL A 190 -17.82 6.82 1.74
C VAL A 190 -16.54 6.07 1.34
N PHE A 191 -15.78 5.57 2.29
CA PHE A 191 -14.58 4.78 2.01
C PHE A 191 -14.90 3.39 1.46
N VAL A 192 -15.99 2.75 1.88
CA VAL A 192 -16.41 1.42 1.40
C VAL A 192 -17.03 1.50 0.02
N GLU A 193 -18.04 2.35 -0.16
CA GLU A 193 -18.84 2.42 -1.37
C GLU A 193 -18.15 3.23 -2.49
N GLY A 194 -17.15 4.04 -2.13
CA GLY A 194 -16.27 4.72 -3.07
C GLY A 194 -15.16 3.82 -3.64
N CYS A 195 -15.09 2.55 -3.25
CA CYS A 195 -14.16 1.60 -3.84
C CYS A 195 -14.58 1.26 -5.26
N GLU A 196 -13.75 1.65 -6.23
CA GLU A 196 -13.94 1.28 -7.62
C GLU A 196 -13.16 0.01 -7.96
N GLY A 197 -13.80 -0.87 -8.72
CA GLY A 197 -13.19 -2.08 -9.25
C GLY A 197 -13.29 -3.29 -8.32
N GLY A 198 -13.36 -4.47 -8.92
CA GLY A 198 -13.43 -5.73 -8.19
C GLY A 198 -12.17 -5.98 -7.37
N PHE A 199 -12.36 -6.41 -6.15
CA PHE A 199 -11.27 -6.82 -5.28
C PHE A 199 -10.66 -8.14 -5.73
N THR A 200 -9.35 -8.15 -5.90
CA THR A 200 -8.56 -9.38 -6.00
C THR A 200 -7.48 -9.36 -4.91
N PRO A 201 -6.93 -10.53 -4.50
CA PRO A 201 -5.81 -10.56 -3.57
C PRO A 201 -4.59 -9.74 -4.02
N PHE A 202 -4.53 -9.40 -5.30
CA PHE A 202 -3.43 -8.67 -5.94
C PHE A 202 -3.79 -7.20 -6.23
N ASN A 203 -5.09 -6.90 -6.38
CA ASN A 203 -5.56 -5.53 -6.53
C ASN A 203 -6.11 -5.05 -5.19
N ARG A 204 -5.35 -4.24 -4.49
CA ARG A 204 -5.72 -3.71 -3.17
C ARG A 204 -6.86 -2.70 -3.25
N GLY A 205 -7.04 -2.10 -4.42
CA GLY A 205 -8.04 -1.07 -4.63
C GLY A 205 -7.99 0.03 -3.57
N SER A 206 -9.06 0.75 -3.46
CA SER A 206 -9.30 1.73 -2.39
C SER A 206 -10.00 1.12 -1.16
N LEU A 207 -9.91 -0.22 -0.95
CA LEU A 207 -10.55 -0.87 0.19
C LEU A 207 -10.25 -0.14 1.50
N PRO A 208 -11.23 0.00 2.37
CA PRO A 208 -11.02 0.63 3.66
C PRO A 208 -10.10 -0.21 4.55
N VAL A 209 -9.23 0.48 5.25
CA VAL A 209 -8.48 -0.04 6.39
C VAL A 209 -8.92 0.76 7.60
N VAL A 210 -9.48 0.09 8.58
CA VAL A 210 -9.97 0.75 9.79
C VAL A 210 -9.26 0.21 11.02
N SER A 211 -9.17 1.03 12.06
CA SER A 211 -8.63 0.68 13.37
C SER A 211 -9.54 1.23 14.46
N GLY A 212 -9.69 0.48 15.57
CA GLY A 212 -10.60 0.79 16.67
C GLY A 212 -12.06 0.41 16.41
N ILE A 213 -12.38 -0.03 15.20
CA ILE A 213 -13.68 -0.59 14.79
C ILE A 213 -13.46 -1.77 13.85
N ALA A 214 -14.50 -2.57 13.65
CA ALA A 214 -14.55 -3.55 12.58
C ALA A 214 -15.79 -3.33 11.71
N VAL A 215 -15.64 -3.58 10.41
CA VAL A 215 -16.69 -3.33 9.42
C VAL A 215 -17.14 -4.61 8.73
N GLN A 216 -18.42 -4.69 8.43
CA GLN A 216 -19.02 -5.73 7.60
C GLN A 216 -19.39 -5.12 6.26
N VAL A 217 -18.94 -5.76 5.20
CA VAL A 217 -19.12 -5.28 3.82
C VAL A 217 -19.75 -6.39 3.00
N GLU A 218 -20.78 -6.06 2.26
CA GLU A 218 -21.37 -6.95 1.25
C GLU A 218 -20.83 -6.59 -0.12
N GLU A 219 -20.39 -7.60 -0.86
CA GLU A 219 -19.90 -7.43 -2.23
C GLU A 219 -20.92 -8.00 -3.21
N ASN A 220 -21.36 -7.15 -4.15
CA ASN A 220 -22.25 -7.52 -5.24
C ASN A 220 -21.68 -7.00 -6.56
N ASP A 221 -21.23 -7.91 -7.44
CA ASP A 221 -20.77 -7.60 -8.80
C ASP A 221 -19.75 -6.44 -8.89
N GLY A 222 -18.80 -6.42 -7.94
CA GLY A 222 -17.74 -5.41 -7.91
C GLY A 222 -18.12 -4.09 -7.24
N SER A 223 -19.34 -3.98 -6.73
CA SER A 223 -19.76 -2.90 -5.82
C SER A 223 -19.71 -3.36 -4.38
N TYR A 224 -19.47 -2.43 -3.47
CA TYR A 224 -19.36 -2.70 -2.04
C TYR A 224 -20.39 -1.90 -1.27
N LYS A 225 -21.02 -2.55 -0.29
CA LYS A 225 -21.99 -1.93 0.59
C LYS A 225 -21.62 -2.16 2.04
N LEU A 226 -21.57 -1.10 2.82
CA LEU A 226 -21.40 -1.19 4.26
C LEU A 226 -22.67 -1.76 4.89
N THR A 227 -22.59 -2.89 5.60
CA THR A 227 -23.74 -3.54 6.23
C THR A 227 -23.67 -3.52 7.76
N GLY A 228 -22.50 -3.28 8.34
CA GLY A 228 -22.37 -3.17 9.79
C GLY A 228 -21.05 -2.55 10.21
N VAL A 229 -21.08 -1.89 11.37
CA VAL A 229 -19.91 -1.38 12.08
C VAL A 229 -20.01 -1.82 13.52
N THR A 230 -18.92 -2.40 14.04
CA THR A 230 -18.82 -2.80 15.45
C THR A 230 -17.64 -2.12 16.11
N ARG A 231 -17.75 -1.84 17.40
CA ARG A 231 -16.67 -1.34 18.25
C ARG A 231 -16.60 -2.24 19.48
N ASN A 232 -15.41 -2.75 19.81
CA ASN A 232 -15.22 -3.71 20.91
C ASN A 232 -16.15 -4.93 20.83
N GLY A 233 -16.41 -5.40 19.62
CA GLY A 233 -17.29 -6.56 19.35
C GLY A 233 -18.79 -6.29 19.48
N GLN A 234 -19.21 -5.06 19.77
CA GLN A 234 -20.62 -4.67 19.86
C GLN A 234 -21.01 -3.76 18.69
N PRO A 235 -22.26 -3.80 18.21
CA PRO A 235 -22.73 -2.85 17.20
C PRO A 235 -22.54 -1.41 17.68
N LEU A 236 -21.93 -0.58 16.83
CA LEU A 236 -21.78 0.85 17.09
C LEU A 236 -23.15 1.51 17.16
N GLN A 237 -23.46 2.20 18.25
CA GLN A 237 -24.73 2.93 18.40
C GLN A 237 -24.64 4.28 17.69
N ASP A 238 -25.78 4.82 17.24
CA ASP A 238 -25.82 6.08 16.48
C ASP A 238 -25.43 7.29 17.33
N ASP A 239 -25.67 7.21 18.63
CA ASP A 239 -25.37 8.26 19.62
C ASP A 239 -24.01 8.11 20.32
N ASP A 240 -23.27 7.03 20.03
CA ASP A 240 -21.88 6.90 20.51
C ASP A 240 -21.06 8.11 20.04
N THR A 241 -20.22 8.62 20.91
CA THR A 241 -19.29 9.71 20.57
C THR A 241 -17.89 9.16 20.43
N VAL A 242 -17.23 9.45 19.33
CA VAL A 242 -15.89 8.95 19.00
C VAL A 242 -15.02 10.04 18.37
N THR A 243 -13.72 10.00 18.67
CA THR A 243 -12.72 10.78 17.95
C THR A 243 -12.18 9.98 16.79
N VAL A 244 -12.14 10.58 15.60
CA VAL A 244 -11.81 9.89 14.35
C VAL A 244 -10.69 10.61 13.63
N THR A 245 -9.71 9.85 13.13
CA THR A 245 -8.73 10.31 12.15
C THR A 245 -9.00 9.62 10.81
N CYS A 246 -9.24 10.38 9.76
CA CYS A 246 -9.27 9.89 8.38
C CYS A 246 -7.91 10.18 7.72
N LEU A 247 -7.27 9.15 7.13
CA LEU A 247 -6.09 9.32 6.31
C LEU A 247 -6.50 9.25 4.84
N ALA A 248 -6.45 10.37 4.15
CA ALA A 248 -6.94 10.48 2.79
C ALA A 248 -6.27 11.60 1.99
N THR A 249 -6.36 11.52 0.68
CA THR A 249 -6.10 12.67 -0.18
C THR A 249 -7.30 13.62 -0.14
N GLU A 250 -7.10 14.86 -0.52
CA GLU A 250 -8.19 15.85 -0.60
C GLU A 250 -9.33 15.36 -1.51
N LYS A 251 -8.99 14.72 -2.64
CA LYS A 251 -9.97 14.13 -3.55
C LYS A 251 -10.86 13.08 -2.86
N GLN A 252 -10.27 12.22 -2.02
CA GLN A 252 -11.04 11.19 -1.29
C GLN A 252 -11.92 11.80 -0.20
N MET A 253 -11.49 12.92 0.40
CA MET A 253 -12.27 13.63 1.43
C MET A 253 -13.34 14.55 0.86
N THR A 254 -13.27 14.92 -0.42
CA THR A 254 -14.23 15.85 -1.05
C THR A 254 -15.69 15.56 -0.71
N PRO A 255 -16.20 14.30 -0.79
CA PRO A 255 -17.61 14.02 -0.48
C PRO A 255 -17.98 14.33 0.98
N LEU A 256 -17.03 14.24 1.91
CA LEU A 256 -17.23 14.50 3.33
C LEU A 256 -17.04 15.99 3.68
N LEU A 257 -16.18 16.70 2.94
CA LEU A 257 -15.87 18.10 3.16
C LEU A 257 -16.90 19.06 2.56
N GLN A 258 -17.76 18.58 1.63
CA GLN A 258 -18.84 19.37 1.04
C GLN A 258 -19.97 19.67 2.03
N ASP A 259 -20.08 18.90 3.10
CA ASP A 259 -21.07 19.14 4.16
C ASP A 259 -20.45 20.09 5.20
N GLU A 260 -20.78 21.37 5.12
CA GLU A 260 -20.29 22.42 6.03
C GLU A 260 -20.61 22.12 7.51
N THR A 261 -21.58 21.26 7.79
CA THR A 261 -21.88 20.82 9.16
C THR A 261 -20.84 19.82 9.69
N ARG A 262 -19.99 19.27 8.82
CA ARG A 262 -18.95 18.28 9.12
C ARG A 262 -17.57 18.91 9.07
N ALA A 263 -17.26 19.80 10.00
CA ALA A 263 -15.93 20.42 10.06
C ALA A 263 -14.88 19.40 10.51
N PHE A 264 -13.99 19.01 9.61
CA PHE A 264 -12.80 18.24 9.91
C PHE A 264 -11.62 19.18 10.11
N GLU A 265 -10.82 18.93 11.14
CA GLU A 265 -9.52 19.57 11.31
C GLU A 265 -8.50 18.85 10.45
N ARG A 266 -7.98 19.54 9.43
CA ARG A 266 -6.92 19.02 8.58
C ARG A 266 -5.58 19.18 9.28
N GLY A 267 -4.79 18.11 9.35
CA GLY A 267 -3.42 18.16 9.88
C GLY A 267 -2.53 19.09 9.04
N GLU A 268 -1.58 19.73 9.69
CA GLU A 268 -0.62 20.63 9.05
C GLU A 268 0.34 19.88 8.14
N ASP A 269 0.82 18.72 8.61
CA ASP A 269 1.79 17.88 7.91
C ASP A 269 1.12 16.78 7.10
N GLN A 270 1.79 16.37 6.02
CA GLN A 270 1.47 15.12 5.33
C GLN A 270 1.69 13.94 6.30
N VAL A 271 0.85 12.90 6.19
CA VAL A 271 0.95 11.70 7.05
C VAL A 271 2.35 11.09 7.00
N LYS A 272 3.01 11.08 5.83
CA LYS A 272 4.38 10.58 5.69
C LYS A 272 5.39 11.41 6.48
N SER A 273 5.26 12.73 6.51
CA SER A 273 6.14 13.62 7.30
C SER A 273 5.90 13.42 8.80
N PHE A 274 4.63 13.35 9.22
CA PHE A 274 4.26 13.04 10.60
C PHE A 274 4.84 11.68 11.05
N TRP A 275 4.68 10.64 10.24
CA TRP A 275 5.24 9.32 10.49
C TRP A 275 6.76 9.35 10.60
N SER A 276 7.46 9.99 9.63
CA SER A 276 8.91 10.10 9.63
C SER A 276 9.44 10.83 10.87
N LYS A 277 8.72 11.86 11.33
CA LYS A 277 9.06 12.57 12.57
C LYS A 277 8.89 11.66 13.79
N ALA A 278 7.76 10.95 13.90
CA ALA A 278 7.51 10.03 15.00
C ALA A 278 8.55 8.89 15.07
N LEU A 279 9.04 8.41 13.91
CA LEU A 279 10.15 7.46 13.85
C LEU A 279 11.43 8.08 14.42
N SER A 280 11.80 9.28 13.99
CA SER A 280 13.00 9.98 14.45
C SER A 280 12.96 10.30 15.95
N ASP A 281 11.78 10.58 16.47
CA ASP A 281 11.58 10.88 17.90
C ASP A 281 11.50 9.60 18.77
N GLY A 282 11.58 8.41 18.17
CA GLY A 282 11.45 7.13 18.86
C GLY A 282 10.05 6.86 19.45
N SER A 283 9.04 7.57 18.96
CA SER A 283 7.67 7.47 19.47
C SER A 283 6.88 6.29 18.88
N VAL A 284 7.44 5.62 17.84
CA VAL A 284 6.74 4.56 17.14
C VAL A 284 6.95 3.21 17.83
N VAL A 285 5.86 2.62 18.29
CA VAL A 285 5.79 1.23 18.70
C VAL A 285 4.72 0.54 17.88
N LEU A 286 5.09 -0.48 17.13
CA LEU A 286 4.15 -1.21 16.30
C LEU A 286 3.08 -1.88 17.15
N ALA A 287 1.83 -1.58 16.83
CA ALA A 287 0.68 -2.20 17.48
C ALA A 287 0.42 -3.60 16.92
N SER A 288 -0.31 -4.44 17.66
CA SER A 288 -0.77 -5.73 17.17
C SER A 288 -1.83 -5.56 16.06
N PRO A 289 -1.90 -6.49 15.10
CA PRO A 289 -2.98 -6.47 14.10
C PRO A 289 -4.31 -6.88 14.72
N GLU A 290 -5.39 -6.31 14.19
CA GLU A 290 -6.76 -6.66 14.52
C GLU A 290 -7.52 -7.06 13.25
N SER A 291 -8.52 -7.93 13.40
CA SER A 291 -9.49 -8.21 12.34
C SER A 291 -10.41 -7.01 12.20
N TYR A 292 -10.35 -6.30 11.08
CA TYR A 292 -11.06 -5.04 10.93
C TYR A 292 -12.15 -5.06 9.83
N ILE A 293 -12.17 -6.08 8.97
CA ILE A 293 -13.13 -6.16 7.87
C ILE A 293 -13.58 -7.59 7.63
N THR A 294 -14.86 -7.77 7.38
CA THR A 294 -15.46 -9.05 6.96
C THR A 294 -16.33 -8.82 5.75
N PHE A 295 -16.09 -9.60 4.68
CA PHE A 295 -16.89 -9.56 3.47
C PHE A 295 -17.97 -10.63 3.51
N GLY A 296 -19.24 -10.21 3.46
CA GLY A 296 -20.40 -11.02 3.14
C GLY A 296 -20.63 -11.10 1.64
N GLY A 297 -21.63 -11.92 1.24
CA GLY A 297 -22.00 -12.09 -0.16
C GLY A 297 -21.18 -13.12 -0.92
N GLY A 298 -21.64 -13.47 -2.08
CA GLY A 298 -21.10 -14.55 -2.90
C GLY A 298 -20.36 -14.05 -4.12
N ASN A 299 -19.13 -13.55 -3.99
CA ASN A 299 -18.33 -13.36 -5.17
C ASN A 299 -17.82 -14.70 -5.71
N ALA A 300 -18.09 -14.98 -6.98
CA ALA A 300 -17.57 -16.15 -7.68
C ALA A 300 -16.03 -16.19 -7.69
N LEU A 301 -15.37 -15.02 -7.59
CA LEU A 301 -13.92 -14.91 -7.53
C LEU A 301 -13.36 -15.44 -6.20
N TRP A 302 -13.95 -15.08 -5.07
CA TRP A 302 -13.57 -15.59 -3.75
C TRP A 302 -13.80 -17.10 -3.65
N LYS A 303 -14.88 -17.61 -4.25
CA LYS A 303 -15.14 -19.06 -4.34
C LYS A 303 -14.11 -19.80 -5.19
N LYS A 304 -13.52 -19.15 -6.19
CA LYS A 304 -12.45 -19.72 -7.03
C LYS A 304 -11.08 -19.68 -6.34
N LEU A 305 -10.85 -18.71 -5.48
CA LEU A 305 -9.57 -18.50 -4.77
C LEU A 305 -9.55 -19.21 -3.40
N SER A 306 -10.70 -19.55 -2.81
CA SER A 306 -10.79 -20.40 -1.64
C SER A 306 -10.40 -21.83 -2.02
N VAL A 307 -9.11 -22.05 -2.11
CA VAL A 307 -8.52 -23.37 -2.26
C VAL A 307 -8.66 -24.07 -0.91
N LYS A 308 -9.36 -25.22 -0.90
CA LYS A 308 -9.36 -26.17 0.20
C LYS A 308 -7.95 -26.65 0.51
#